data_80436b024993d2ec2da54ac860f5fcf7
#
_entry.id   80436b024993d2ec2da54ac860f5fcf7
#
_cell.length_a   1.000
_cell.length_b   1.000
_cell.length_c   1.000
_cell.angle_alpha   90.00
_cell.angle_beta   90.00
_cell.angle_gamma   90.00
#
_symmetry.space_group_name_H-M   'P 1'
#
loop_
_entity.id
_entity.type
_entity.pdbx_description
1 polymer ?
#
loop_
_entity_poly.entity_id
_entity_poly.type
_entity_poly.pdbx_seq_one_letter_code
_entity_poly.pdbx_strand_id
1 'polypeptide(L)'
;GMVISDTQTMGRGQYGKKWISHKGNLFVSFFHDLKNINLSLTRLTKINCLLIKKLLSHYYKKNIIFKKPNDLLVQKKKISGILQETVSILDNKFLIIGIGINIKRSPKIKDYLTTCIDELTNKSINKREIENKLKLIFETNFSKMYKINK
;
A
#
# COMPACT_ATOMS: atom_id res chain seq x y z
N GLY A 1 -1.31 11.57 9.01
CA GLY A 1 0.17 11.57 8.96
C GLY A 1 0.72 10.45 8.11
N MET A 2 2.01 10.51 7.80
CA MET A 2 2.70 9.53 6.95
C MET A 2 4.11 9.26 7.49
N VAL A 3 4.51 8.00 7.54
CA VAL A 3 5.86 7.53 7.90
C VAL A 3 6.40 6.68 6.76
N ILE A 4 7.64 6.93 6.35
CA ILE A 4 8.35 6.16 5.32
C ILE A 4 9.59 5.52 5.94
N SER A 5 9.88 4.28 5.53
CA SER A 5 11.08 3.55 5.94
C SER A 5 11.82 2.99 4.73
N ASP A 6 13.15 2.96 4.78
CA ASP A 6 13.96 2.31 3.75
C ASP A 6 13.99 0.79 3.88
N THR A 7 13.90 0.31 5.13
CA THR A 7 13.84 -1.11 5.48
C THR A 7 13.00 -1.30 6.73
N GLN A 8 12.46 -2.49 6.92
CA GLN A 8 11.74 -2.87 8.13
C GLN A 8 12.45 -4.05 8.79
N THR A 9 12.71 -3.98 10.08
CA THR A 9 13.30 -5.09 10.85
C THR A 9 12.29 -6.16 11.21
N MET A 10 11.03 -5.76 11.42
CA MET A 10 9.91 -6.63 11.76
C MET A 10 8.69 -6.33 10.88
N GLY A 11 8.88 -6.34 9.54
CA GLY A 11 7.80 -6.12 8.59
C GLY A 11 6.70 -7.16 8.75
N ARG A 12 5.44 -6.70 8.83
CA ARG A 12 4.27 -7.54 9.05
C ARG A 12 3.33 -7.53 7.86
N GLY A 13 2.74 -8.69 7.57
CA GLY A 13 1.59 -8.86 6.70
C GLY A 13 0.37 -9.31 7.49
N GLN A 14 -0.71 -9.65 6.80
CA GLN A 14 -1.91 -10.19 7.45
C GLN A 14 -1.64 -11.57 8.09
N TYR A 15 -2.41 -11.86 9.15
CA TYR A 15 -2.39 -13.15 9.86
C TYR A 15 -0.99 -13.55 10.37
N GLY A 16 -0.20 -12.57 10.85
CA GLY A 16 1.13 -12.84 11.39
C GLY A 16 2.22 -13.18 10.37
N LYS A 17 1.91 -13.11 9.07
CA LYS A 17 2.90 -13.30 8.01
C LYS A 17 3.96 -12.21 8.06
N LYS A 18 5.19 -12.56 7.75
CA LYS A 18 6.28 -11.58 7.60
C LYS A 18 6.18 -10.87 6.26
N TRP A 19 6.49 -9.57 6.27
CA TRP A 19 6.76 -8.81 5.06
C TRP A 19 8.27 -8.65 4.88
N ILE A 20 8.82 -9.15 3.76
CA ILE A 20 10.25 -9.04 3.47
C ILE A 20 10.55 -7.68 2.87
N SER A 21 11.43 -6.94 3.53
CA SER A 21 11.80 -5.57 3.17
C SER A 21 13.17 -5.52 2.51
N HIS A 22 13.19 -5.31 1.19
CA HIS A 22 14.43 -5.08 0.45
C HIS A 22 14.65 -3.58 0.24
N LYS A 23 15.87 -3.09 0.49
CA LYS A 23 16.25 -1.72 0.19
C LYS A 23 15.95 -1.37 -1.28
N GLY A 24 15.38 -0.20 -1.52
CA GLY A 24 14.92 0.25 -2.83
C GLY A 24 13.43 -0.01 -3.10
N ASN A 25 12.77 -0.85 -2.31
CA ASN A 25 11.32 -0.98 -2.30
C ASN A 25 10.69 0.11 -1.42
N LEU A 26 9.39 0.34 -1.55
CA LEU A 26 8.66 1.32 -0.77
C LEU A 26 7.92 0.69 0.39
N PHE A 27 8.15 1.23 1.59
CA PHE A 27 7.41 0.89 2.81
C PHE A 27 6.93 2.18 3.44
N VAL A 28 5.61 2.34 3.49
CA VAL A 28 4.97 3.54 4.03
C VAL A 28 3.79 3.16 4.90
N SER A 29 3.58 3.91 5.97
CA SER A 29 2.37 3.83 6.79
C SER A 29 1.70 5.19 6.82
N PHE A 30 0.42 5.22 6.46
CA PHE A 30 -0.46 6.35 6.71
C PHE A 30 -1.24 6.11 7.99
N PHE A 31 -1.53 7.17 8.74
CA PHE A 31 -2.39 7.12 9.91
C PHE A 31 -3.38 8.26 9.90
N HIS A 32 -4.63 7.93 10.21
CA HIS A 32 -5.78 8.85 10.16
C HIS A 32 -6.71 8.61 11.34
N ASP A 33 -7.30 9.68 11.81
CA ASP A 33 -8.39 9.61 12.79
C ASP A 33 -9.64 9.01 12.11
N LEU A 34 -10.26 8.03 12.77
CA LEU A 34 -11.48 7.37 12.28
C LEU A 34 -12.77 8.10 12.67
N LYS A 35 -12.71 9.14 13.49
CA LYS A 35 -13.88 9.81 14.09
C LYS A 35 -14.96 10.18 13.06
N ASN A 36 -14.57 10.58 11.85
CA ASN A 36 -15.48 11.02 10.79
C ASN A 36 -15.55 10.06 9.60
N ILE A 37 -15.03 8.85 9.74
CA ILE A 37 -15.04 7.83 8.67
C ILE A 37 -16.15 6.82 8.95
N ASN A 38 -17.22 6.87 8.17
CA ASN A 38 -18.34 5.93 8.25
C ASN A 38 -18.27 4.84 7.17
N LEU A 39 -17.10 4.18 7.06
CA LEU A 39 -16.88 3.08 6.14
C LEU A 39 -16.36 1.86 6.89
N SER A 40 -16.78 0.67 6.47
CA SER A 40 -16.21 -0.58 7.01
C SER A 40 -14.72 -0.70 6.66
N LEU A 41 -13.94 -1.36 7.52
CA LEU A 41 -12.51 -1.60 7.28
C LEU A 41 -12.27 -2.33 5.96
N THR A 42 -13.12 -3.29 5.60
CA THR A 42 -13.05 -4.01 4.33
C THR A 42 -13.21 -3.07 3.13
N ARG A 43 -14.14 -2.13 3.21
CA ARG A 43 -14.36 -1.13 2.15
C ARG A 43 -13.20 -0.16 2.03
N LEU A 44 -12.64 0.28 3.16
CA LEU A 44 -11.43 1.11 3.21
C LEU A 44 -10.24 0.38 2.59
N THR A 45 -10.01 -0.90 2.92
CA THR A 45 -8.92 -1.69 2.32
C THR A 45 -9.08 -1.77 0.80
N LYS A 46 -10.29 -2.02 0.29
CA LYS A 46 -10.55 -2.04 -1.16
C LYS A 46 -10.23 -0.69 -1.81
N ILE A 47 -10.67 0.41 -1.21
CA ILE A 47 -10.37 1.77 -1.71
C ILE A 47 -8.86 1.99 -1.74
N ASN A 48 -8.15 1.69 -0.67
CA ASN A 48 -6.70 1.85 -0.59
C ASN A 48 -5.98 1.01 -1.65
N CYS A 49 -6.40 -0.23 -1.89
CA CYS A 49 -5.86 -1.05 -2.98
C CYS A 49 -6.08 -0.40 -4.36
N LEU A 50 -7.25 0.19 -4.60
CA LEU A 50 -7.55 0.88 -5.86
C LEU A 50 -6.70 2.14 -6.04
N LEU A 51 -6.40 2.87 -4.96
CA LEU A 51 -5.49 4.02 -5.00
C LEU A 51 -4.06 3.61 -5.38
N ILE A 52 -3.56 2.51 -4.79
CA ILE A 52 -2.25 1.95 -5.15
C ILE A 52 -2.26 1.42 -6.58
N LYS A 53 -3.32 0.75 -7.02
CA LYS A 53 -3.48 0.33 -8.42
C LYS A 53 -3.41 1.53 -9.37
N LYS A 54 -4.07 2.64 -9.05
CA LYS A 54 -4.01 3.89 -9.82
C LYS A 54 -2.58 4.43 -9.88
N LEU A 55 -1.86 4.46 -8.76
CA LEU A 55 -0.44 4.84 -8.72
C LEU A 55 0.40 3.97 -9.65
N LEU A 56 0.32 2.65 -9.51
CA LEU A 56 1.11 1.70 -10.29
C LEU A 56 0.81 1.78 -11.80
N SER A 57 -0.42 2.14 -12.18
CA SER A 57 -0.83 2.32 -13.58
C SER A 57 -0.14 3.50 -14.27
N HIS A 58 0.52 4.41 -13.55
CA HIS A 58 1.38 5.43 -14.16
C HIS A 58 2.68 4.82 -14.72
N TYR A 59 3.15 3.72 -14.12
CA TYR A 59 4.41 3.05 -14.47
C TYR A 59 4.21 1.81 -15.34
N TYR A 60 3.14 1.05 -15.07
CA TYR A 60 2.83 -0.19 -15.79
C TYR A 60 1.43 -0.12 -16.41
N LYS A 61 1.36 -0.11 -17.74
CA LYS A 61 0.12 0.15 -18.50
C LYS A 61 -0.76 -1.07 -18.76
N LYS A 62 -0.24 -2.28 -18.44
CA LYS A 62 -1.02 -3.51 -18.58
C LYS A 62 -1.86 -3.79 -17.33
N ASN A 63 -2.58 -4.91 -17.32
CA ASN A 63 -3.52 -5.21 -16.27
C ASN A 63 -2.85 -5.44 -14.90
N ILE A 64 -3.35 -4.72 -13.89
CA ILE A 64 -3.04 -4.89 -12.47
C ILE A 64 -4.31 -5.38 -11.79
N ILE A 65 -4.25 -6.54 -11.15
CA ILE A 65 -5.42 -7.20 -10.54
C ILE A 65 -5.41 -6.95 -9.03
N PHE A 66 -6.56 -6.51 -8.50
CA PHE A 66 -6.80 -6.54 -7.07
C PHE A 66 -7.21 -7.95 -6.64
N LYS A 67 -6.35 -8.62 -5.89
CA LYS A 67 -6.64 -9.89 -5.24
C LYS A 67 -7.08 -9.61 -3.81
N LYS A 68 -8.34 -9.91 -3.52
CA LYS A 68 -8.89 -9.78 -2.16
C LYS A 68 -8.07 -10.63 -1.16
N PRO A 69 -7.93 -10.16 0.07
CA PRO A 69 -8.51 -8.91 0.60
C PRO A 69 -7.65 -7.67 0.37
N ASN A 70 -6.33 -7.78 0.09
CA ASN A 70 -5.39 -6.68 0.28
C ASN A 70 -4.14 -6.70 -0.64
N ASP A 71 -4.12 -7.50 -1.69
CA ASP A 71 -2.96 -7.66 -2.57
C ASP A 71 -3.21 -7.11 -3.97
N LEU A 72 -2.15 -6.59 -4.60
CA LEU A 72 -2.13 -6.26 -6.02
C LEU A 72 -1.18 -7.21 -6.76
N LEU A 73 -1.67 -7.76 -7.86
CA LEU A 73 -0.95 -8.70 -8.69
C LEU A 73 -0.76 -8.20 -10.12
N VAL A 74 0.38 -8.53 -10.70
CA VAL A 74 0.67 -8.43 -12.13
C VAL A 74 1.08 -9.81 -12.62
N GLN A 75 0.43 -10.32 -13.66
CA GLN A 75 0.71 -11.66 -14.20
C GLN A 75 0.74 -12.75 -13.10
N LYS A 76 -0.24 -12.72 -12.19
CA LYS A 76 -0.35 -13.61 -11.01
C LYS A 76 0.77 -13.49 -9.97
N LYS A 77 1.69 -12.51 -10.11
CA LYS A 77 2.79 -12.24 -9.18
C LYS A 77 2.45 -11.02 -8.31
N LYS A 78 2.69 -11.12 -7.02
CA LYS A 78 2.42 -10.02 -6.08
C LYS A 78 3.42 -8.88 -6.25
N ILE A 79 2.92 -7.66 -6.47
CA ILE A 79 3.71 -6.44 -6.57
C ILE A 79 3.55 -5.52 -5.36
N SER A 80 2.39 -5.57 -4.72
CA SER A 80 2.08 -4.74 -3.55
C SER A 80 1.16 -5.46 -2.60
N GLY A 81 1.26 -5.13 -1.31
CA GLY A 81 0.35 -5.56 -0.27
C GLY A 81 0.03 -4.42 0.68
N ILE A 82 -1.18 -4.45 1.25
CA ILE A 82 -1.65 -3.47 2.23
C ILE A 82 -1.98 -4.20 3.52
N LEU A 83 -1.47 -3.68 4.65
CA LEU A 83 -1.88 -4.08 5.98
C LEU A 83 -2.65 -2.93 6.62
N GLN A 84 -3.90 -3.18 6.99
CA GLN A 84 -4.75 -2.17 7.60
C GLN A 84 -5.12 -2.60 9.01
N GLU A 85 -4.82 -1.74 9.98
CA GLU A 85 -5.04 -1.98 11.41
C GLU A 85 -5.73 -0.78 12.05
N THR A 86 -6.43 -1.01 13.14
CA THR A 86 -6.99 0.07 13.97
C THR A 86 -6.31 0.06 15.34
N VAL A 87 -6.01 1.25 15.84
CA VAL A 87 -5.44 1.46 17.17
C VAL A 87 -6.30 2.44 17.93
N SER A 88 -6.60 2.12 19.18
CA SER A 88 -7.28 3.05 20.11
C SER A 88 -6.23 3.67 21.02
N ILE A 89 -6.22 5.01 21.08
CA ILE A 89 -5.37 5.80 21.98
C ILE A 89 -6.29 6.74 22.73
N LEU A 90 -6.40 6.54 24.03
CA LEU A 90 -7.42 7.19 24.87
C LEU A 90 -8.81 6.95 24.24
N ASP A 91 -9.60 8.00 24.04
CA ASP A 91 -10.96 7.92 23.47
C ASP A 91 -10.97 8.03 21.92
N ASN A 92 -9.81 8.12 21.29
CA ASN A 92 -9.69 8.26 19.85
C ASN A 92 -9.29 6.95 19.17
N LYS A 93 -9.90 6.67 18.01
CA LYS A 93 -9.61 5.51 17.19
C LYS A 93 -8.93 5.92 15.90
N PHE A 94 -7.78 5.32 15.62
CA PHE A 94 -6.97 5.63 14.45
C PHE A 94 -6.93 4.44 13.49
N LEU A 95 -6.91 4.75 12.19
CA LEU A 95 -6.63 3.82 11.12
C LEU A 95 -5.15 3.92 10.75
N ILE A 96 -4.46 2.78 10.74
CA ILE A 96 -3.09 2.66 10.24
C ILE A 96 -3.15 1.85 8.94
N ILE A 97 -2.57 2.39 7.87
CA ILE A 97 -2.52 1.76 6.55
C ILE A 97 -1.07 1.56 6.18
N GLY A 98 -0.56 0.35 6.42
CA GLY A 98 0.77 -0.08 5.98
C GLY A 98 0.73 -0.50 4.52
N ILE A 99 1.62 0.04 3.70
CA ILE A 99 1.72 -0.22 2.26
C ILE A 99 3.14 -0.65 1.92
N GLY A 100 3.26 -1.82 1.31
CA GLY A 100 4.50 -2.30 0.72
C GLY A 100 4.38 -2.37 -0.80
N ILE A 101 5.34 -1.77 -1.53
CA ILE A 101 5.41 -1.83 -2.99
C ILE A 101 6.79 -2.31 -3.40
N ASN A 102 6.84 -3.38 -4.19
CA ASN A 102 8.07 -3.86 -4.78
C ASN A 102 8.44 -2.98 -5.97
N ILE A 103 9.48 -2.15 -5.82
CA ILE A 103 9.98 -1.26 -6.87
C ILE A 103 11.21 -1.88 -7.56
N LYS A 104 12.28 -2.07 -6.78
CA LYS A 104 13.59 -2.50 -7.26
C LYS A 104 13.77 -4.01 -7.24
N ARG A 105 13.21 -4.69 -6.26
CA ARG A 105 13.45 -6.11 -5.99
C ARG A 105 12.17 -6.85 -5.65
N SER A 106 12.01 -8.02 -6.22
CA SER A 106 10.96 -8.97 -5.89
C SER A 106 11.50 -9.97 -4.85
N PRO A 107 10.95 -10.01 -3.63
CA PRO A 107 11.38 -10.98 -2.63
C PRO A 107 11.02 -12.41 -3.05
N LYS A 108 11.91 -13.37 -2.78
CA LYS A 108 11.61 -14.80 -2.96
C LYS A 108 10.76 -15.28 -1.79
N ILE A 109 9.53 -15.67 -2.06
CA ILE A 109 8.57 -16.20 -1.09
C ILE A 109 8.19 -17.62 -1.49
N LYS A 110 8.14 -18.55 -0.53
CA LYS A 110 7.83 -19.96 -0.79
C LYS A 110 6.40 -20.17 -1.32
N ASP A 111 5.44 -19.43 -0.76
CA ASP A 111 4.01 -19.71 -0.94
C ASP A 111 3.38 -19.01 -2.15
N TYR A 112 4.04 -17.99 -2.72
CA TYR A 112 3.52 -17.23 -3.85
C TYR A 112 4.62 -16.50 -4.63
N LEU A 113 4.35 -16.24 -5.90
CA LEU A 113 5.25 -15.50 -6.77
C LEU A 113 5.15 -14.00 -6.52
N THR A 114 6.28 -13.30 -6.65
CA THR A 114 6.38 -11.85 -6.53
C THR A 114 7.01 -11.24 -7.78
N THR A 115 6.79 -9.95 -7.99
CA THR A 115 7.42 -9.14 -9.05
C THR A 115 7.69 -7.74 -8.53
N CYS A 116 8.42 -6.93 -9.27
CA CYS A 116 8.70 -5.53 -8.98
C CYS A 116 8.55 -4.64 -10.23
N ILE A 117 8.45 -3.33 -10.04
CA ILE A 117 8.22 -2.40 -11.15
C ILE A 117 9.39 -2.42 -12.13
N ASP A 118 10.62 -2.42 -11.66
CA ASP A 118 11.81 -2.40 -12.50
C ASP A 118 11.88 -3.62 -13.43
N GLU A 119 11.53 -4.83 -12.96
CA GLU A 119 11.40 -6.04 -13.79
C GLU A 119 10.32 -5.88 -14.87
N LEU A 120 9.16 -5.34 -14.50
CA LEU A 120 8.01 -5.23 -15.41
C LEU A 120 8.20 -4.19 -16.49
N THR A 121 8.98 -3.15 -16.22
CA THR A 121 9.17 -2.01 -17.12
C THR A 121 10.50 -2.00 -17.84
N ASN A 122 11.46 -2.84 -17.42
CA ASN A 122 12.86 -2.78 -17.83
C ASN A 122 13.50 -1.39 -17.66
N LYS A 123 13.04 -0.66 -16.62
CA LYS A 123 13.50 0.70 -16.30
C LYS A 123 13.79 0.79 -14.80
N SER A 124 14.77 1.59 -14.44
CA SER A 124 15.03 1.95 -13.06
C SER A 124 14.12 3.09 -12.65
N ILE A 125 13.11 2.79 -11.84
CA ILE A 125 12.12 3.78 -11.39
C ILE A 125 12.64 4.51 -10.16
N ASN A 126 12.42 5.83 -10.12
CA ASN A 126 12.79 6.67 -8.99
C ASN A 126 11.79 6.47 -7.83
N LYS A 127 12.27 5.87 -6.73
CA LYS A 127 11.47 5.63 -5.52
C LYS A 127 10.84 6.92 -4.98
N ARG A 128 11.60 8.04 -4.94
CA ARG A 128 11.12 9.31 -4.41
C ARG A 128 9.98 9.91 -5.23
N GLU A 129 9.97 9.68 -6.53
CA GLU A 129 8.85 10.06 -7.39
C GLU A 129 7.58 9.30 -7.01
N ILE A 130 7.68 7.99 -6.77
CA ILE A 130 6.56 7.15 -6.32
C ILE A 130 6.06 7.61 -4.95
N GLU A 131 6.97 7.92 -4.01
CA GLU A 131 6.63 8.43 -2.68
C GLU A 131 5.81 9.73 -2.76
N ASN A 132 6.25 10.69 -3.56
CA ASN A 132 5.54 11.96 -3.73
C ASN A 132 4.16 11.79 -4.38
N LYS A 133 4.06 10.95 -5.41
CA LYS A 133 2.76 10.64 -6.05
C LYS A 133 1.82 9.91 -5.10
N LEU A 134 2.34 8.97 -4.31
CA LEU A 134 1.56 8.23 -3.33
C LEU A 134 0.99 9.17 -2.26
N LYS A 135 1.83 10.04 -1.71
CA LYS A 135 1.43 11.06 -0.74
C LYS A 135 0.27 11.91 -1.29
N LEU A 136 0.43 12.46 -2.49
CA LEU A 136 -0.58 13.30 -3.13
C LEU A 136 -1.90 12.54 -3.35
N ILE A 137 -1.83 11.28 -3.83
CA ILE A 137 -3.01 10.45 -4.05
C ILE A 137 -3.77 10.22 -2.73
N PHE A 138 -3.06 9.88 -1.66
CA PHE A 138 -3.71 9.63 -0.37
C PHE A 138 -4.28 10.91 0.24
N GLU A 139 -3.54 12.00 0.29
CA GLU A 139 -4.01 13.30 0.82
C GLU A 139 -5.27 13.78 0.10
N THR A 140 -5.27 13.72 -1.25
CA THR A 140 -6.42 14.14 -2.06
C THR A 140 -7.66 13.26 -1.84
N ASN A 141 -7.49 11.96 -1.71
CA ASN A 141 -8.62 11.05 -1.57
C ASN A 141 -9.15 10.98 -0.15
N PHE A 142 -8.30 11.06 0.87
CA PHE A 142 -8.77 11.16 2.24
C PHE A 142 -9.62 12.41 2.47
N SER A 143 -9.21 13.56 1.96
CA SER A 143 -10.01 14.79 2.07
C SER A 143 -11.39 14.67 1.41
N LYS A 144 -11.51 13.90 0.32
CA LYS A 144 -12.80 13.61 -0.34
C LYS A 144 -13.67 12.65 0.49
N MET A 145 -13.07 11.64 1.11
CA MET A 145 -13.78 10.68 1.97
C MET A 145 -14.39 11.37 3.20
N TYR A 146 -13.68 12.34 3.79
CA TYR A 146 -14.20 13.16 4.90
C TYR A 146 -15.35 14.09 4.47
N LYS A 147 -15.45 14.48 3.19
CA LYS A 147 -16.51 15.36 2.68
C LYS A 147 -17.81 14.63 2.31
N ILE A 148 -17.77 13.32 2.17
CA ILE A 148 -18.95 12.51 1.78
C ILE A 148 -19.94 12.35 2.95
N ASN A 149 -19.53 12.68 4.16
CA ASN A 149 -20.32 12.52 5.40
C ASN A 149 -20.77 13.85 6.02
N LYS A 150 -20.88 14.93 5.23
CA LYS A 150 -21.50 16.18 5.69
C LYS A 150 -22.92 16.29 5.17
#